data_24a288feb3cbff643c1d3f9ef1bef496
#
_entry.id   24a288feb3cbff643c1d3f9ef1bef496
#
_cell.length_a   1.000
_cell.length_b   1.000
_cell.length_c   1.000
_cell.angle_alpha   90.00
_cell.angle_beta   90.00
_cell.angle_gamma   90.00
#
_symmetry.space_group_name_H-M   'P 1'
#
loop_
_entity.id
_entity.type
_entity.pdbx_description
1 polymer ?
#
loop_
_entity_poly.entity_id
_entity_poly.type
_entity_poly.pdbx_seq_one_letter_code
_entity_poly.pdbx_strand_id
1 'polypeptide(L)'
;RTAPRGNQLGAMGMLVAVLTTVLDMQLAGGAQWTLIIAGLAIGSLIGYWMAVKVEMTGMPELVALFNGFGGAASALVALSELWKYIEGANLPTGLELSVTMIAAGLSALVGWMTLTGSILAMYKLKGGISVFGKWLKTPTWGPSWLNMVKIILLISALALIYLSIDDPTNKQYIYSL
;
A
#
# COMPACT_ATOMS: atom_id res chain seq x y z
N ARG A 1 -28.99 -6.20 -10.61
CA ARG A 1 -29.37 -4.76 -10.53
C ARG A 1 -28.77 -4.03 -9.31
N THR A 2 -28.08 -4.71 -8.39
CA THR A 2 -27.52 -4.13 -7.15
C THR A 2 -26.05 -3.70 -7.30
N ALA A 3 -25.28 -4.32 -8.21
CA ALA A 3 -23.84 -4.03 -8.39
C ALA A 3 -23.54 -2.55 -8.73
N PRO A 4 -24.24 -1.87 -9.64
CA PRO A 4 -23.98 -0.45 -9.90
C PRO A 4 -24.23 0.44 -8.69
N ARG A 5 -25.26 0.13 -7.89
CA ARG A 5 -25.54 0.85 -6.63
C ARG A 5 -24.45 0.61 -5.59
N GLY A 6 -23.94 -0.62 -5.48
CA GLY A 6 -22.83 -0.95 -4.61
C GLY A 6 -21.57 -0.16 -4.97
N ASN A 7 -21.24 -0.07 -6.24
CA ASN A 7 -20.12 0.72 -6.72
C ASN A 7 -20.28 2.22 -6.42
N GLN A 8 -21.49 2.77 -6.60
CA GLN A 8 -21.77 4.16 -6.26
C GLN A 8 -21.62 4.43 -4.77
N LEU A 9 -22.14 3.55 -3.91
CA LEU A 9 -21.98 3.65 -2.46
C LEU A 9 -20.50 3.56 -2.05
N GLY A 10 -19.72 2.67 -2.66
CA GLY A 10 -18.28 2.57 -2.45
C GLY A 10 -17.56 3.86 -2.86
N ALA A 11 -17.89 4.43 -4.00
CA ALA A 11 -17.31 5.69 -4.45
C ALA A 11 -17.67 6.86 -3.51
N MET A 12 -18.91 6.93 -3.03
CA MET A 12 -19.33 7.92 -2.03
C MET A 12 -18.58 7.74 -0.70
N GLY A 13 -18.44 6.50 -0.24
CA GLY A 13 -17.66 6.20 0.97
C GLY A 13 -16.20 6.64 0.86
N MET A 14 -15.58 6.40 -0.29
CA MET A 14 -14.21 6.86 -0.57
C MET A 14 -14.13 8.39 -0.59
N LEU A 15 -15.10 9.07 -1.22
CA LEU A 15 -15.15 10.53 -1.22
C LEU A 15 -15.23 11.09 0.22
N VAL A 16 -16.10 10.53 1.04
CA VAL A 16 -16.22 10.94 2.46
C VAL A 16 -14.91 10.71 3.20
N ALA A 17 -14.25 9.55 3.01
CA ALA A 17 -12.96 9.26 3.63
C ALA A 17 -11.87 10.28 3.23
N VAL A 18 -11.79 10.62 1.95
CA VAL A 18 -10.84 11.64 1.46
C VAL A 18 -11.12 13.01 2.07
N LEU A 19 -12.40 13.42 2.08
CA LEU A 19 -12.78 14.72 2.65
C LEU A 19 -12.48 14.81 4.16
N THR A 20 -12.80 13.76 4.93
CA THR A 20 -12.51 13.73 6.36
C THR A 20 -11.01 13.77 6.64
N THR A 21 -10.20 13.02 5.89
CA THR A 21 -8.75 13.03 6.05
C THR A 21 -8.16 14.41 5.73
N VAL A 22 -8.62 15.06 4.66
CA VAL A 22 -8.16 16.40 4.29
C VAL A 22 -8.54 17.45 5.36
N LEU A 23 -9.76 17.35 5.90
CA LEU A 23 -10.21 18.23 6.99
C LEU A 23 -9.39 18.02 8.26
N ASP A 24 -9.12 16.77 8.64
CA ASP A 24 -8.29 16.43 9.79
C ASP A 24 -6.88 17.00 9.65
N MET A 25 -6.25 16.82 8.50
CA MET A 25 -4.93 17.40 8.21
C MET A 25 -4.92 18.92 8.28
N GLN A 26 -5.99 19.58 7.85
CA GLN A 26 -6.13 21.03 7.93
C GLN A 26 -6.23 21.50 9.39
N LEU A 27 -7.03 20.83 10.19
CA LEU A 27 -7.19 21.12 11.61
C LEU A 27 -5.89 20.92 12.39
N ALA A 28 -5.11 19.92 12.01
CA ALA A 28 -3.79 19.66 12.58
C ALA A 28 -2.70 20.69 12.14
N GLY A 29 -3.02 21.62 11.23
CA GLY A 29 -2.10 22.68 10.78
C GLY A 29 -0.95 22.17 9.87
N GLY A 30 -0.98 20.91 9.44
CA GLY A 30 0.08 20.26 8.65
C GLY A 30 -0.22 20.06 7.15
N ALA A 31 -1.33 20.59 6.65
CA ALA A 31 -1.76 20.33 5.29
C ALA A 31 -0.87 21.03 4.23
N GLN A 32 -0.17 20.24 3.44
CA GLN A 32 0.54 20.72 2.26
C GLN A 32 -0.39 20.66 1.04
N TRP A 33 -1.25 21.65 0.90
CA TRP A 33 -2.31 21.70 -0.11
C TRP A 33 -1.83 21.47 -1.53
N THR A 34 -0.66 21.99 -1.88
CA THR A 34 -0.08 21.83 -3.22
C THR A 34 0.15 20.35 -3.55
N LEU A 35 0.70 19.57 -2.63
CA LEU A 35 0.96 18.15 -2.83
C LEU A 35 -0.34 17.33 -2.86
N ILE A 36 -1.30 17.68 -1.99
CA ILE A 36 -2.61 17.00 -1.95
C ILE A 36 -3.36 17.21 -3.26
N ILE A 37 -3.47 18.46 -3.72
CA ILE A 37 -4.17 18.78 -4.96
C ILE A 37 -3.44 18.16 -6.17
N ALA A 38 -2.11 18.25 -6.22
CA ALA A 38 -1.34 17.62 -7.29
C ALA A 38 -1.53 16.11 -7.33
N GLY A 39 -1.47 15.44 -6.19
CA GLY A 39 -1.69 13.99 -6.08
C GLY A 39 -3.09 13.58 -6.51
N LEU A 40 -4.12 14.30 -6.06
CA LEU A 40 -5.51 14.06 -6.45
C LEU A 40 -5.71 14.29 -7.95
N ALA A 41 -5.17 15.38 -8.51
CA ALA A 41 -5.31 15.68 -9.94
C ALA A 41 -4.63 14.62 -10.81
N ILE A 42 -3.38 14.29 -10.52
CA ILE A 42 -2.61 13.29 -11.28
C ILE A 42 -3.25 11.91 -11.15
N GLY A 43 -3.57 11.49 -9.92
CA GLY A 43 -4.19 10.19 -9.66
C GLY A 43 -5.56 10.06 -10.33
N SER A 44 -6.39 11.11 -10.29
CA SER A 44 -7.70 11.12 -10.94
C SER A 44 -7.59 11.07 -12.46
N LEU A 45 -6.66 11.81 -13.07
CA LEU A 45 -6.46 11.82 -14.51
C LEU A 45 -5.99 10.44 -15.01
N ILE A 46 -4.99 9.86 -14.34
CA ILE A 46 -4.47 8.54 -14.70
C ILE A 46 -5.56 7.48 -14.49
N GLY A 47 -6.24 7.48 -13.34
CA GLY A 47 -7.30 6.52 -13.03
C GLY A 47 -8.46 6.60 -14.00
N TYR A 48 -8.92 7.81 -14.33
CA TYR A 48 -9.98 8.03 -15.32
C TYR A 48 -9.56 7.52 -16.71
N TRP A 49 -8.37 7.91 -17.17
CA TRP A 49 -7.86 7.48 -18.47
C TRP A 49 -7.76 5.96 -18.58
N MET A 50 -7.28 5.28 -17.54
CA MET A 50 -7.21 3.83 -17.50
C MET A 50 -8.61 3.20 -17.48
N ALA A 51 -9.52 3.73 -16.68
CA ALA A 51 -10.89 3.19 -16.56
C ALA A 51 -11.69 3.29 -17.85
N VAL A 52 -11.52 4.37 -18.63
CA VAL A 52 -12.24 4.58 -19.90
C VAL A 52 -11.65 3.73 -21.04
N LYS A 53 -10.32 3.48 -21.01
CA LYS A 53 -9.65 2.74 -22.09
C LYS A 53 -9.64 1.23 -21.91
N VAL A 54 -9.93 0.73 -20.71
CA VAL A 54 -9.90 -0.71 -20.45
C VAL A 54 -11.04 -1.42 -21.17
N GLU A 55 -10.72 -2.49 -21.87
CA GLU A 55 -11.70 -3.41 -22.45
C GLU A 55 -12.28 -4.31 -21.36
N MET A 56 -13.47 -4.87 -21.60
CA MET A 56 -14.13 -5.77 -20.63
C MET A 56 -13.27 -6.98 -20.27
N THR A 57 -12.48 -7.46 -21.19
CA THR A 57 -11.51 -8.57 -21.00
C THR A 57 -10.32 -8.19 -20.12
N GLY A 58 -9.92 -6.91 -20.12
CA GLY A 58 -8.83 -6.36 -19.30
C GLY A 58 -9.24 -5.87 -17.90
N MET A 59 -10.54 -5.92 -17.58
CA MET A 59 -11.04 -5.47 -16.27
C MET A 59 -10.39 -6.18 -15.07
N PRO A 60 -10.18 -7.51 -15.05
CA PRO A 60 -9.53 -8.18 -13.93
C PRO A 60 -8.09 -7.71 -13.70
N GLU A 61 -7.38 -7.39 -14.77
CA GLU A 61 -6.00 -6.86 -14.71
C GLU A 61 -5.97 -5.47 -14.09
N LEU A 62 -6.90 -4.61 -14.48
CA LEU A 62 -7.04 -3.25 -13.95
C LEU A 62 -7.39 -3.26 -12.46
N VAL A 63 -8.30 -4.14 -12.06
CA VAL A 63 -8.68 -4.32 -10.64
C VAL A 63 -7.48 -4.79 -9.82
N ALA A 64 -6.70 -5.75 -10.33
CA ALA A 64 -5.48 -6.19 -9.67
C ALA A 64 -4.49 -5.04 -9.51
N LEU A 65 -4.29 -4.23 -10.55
CA LEU A 65 -3.38 -3.08 -10.52
C LEU A 65 -3.81 -2.03 -9.48
N PHE A 66 -5.09 -1.66 -9.46
CA PHE A 66 -5.61 -0.69 -8.49
C PHE A 66 -5.53 -1.20 -7.04
N ASN A 67 -5.77 -2.49 -6.83
CA ASN A 67 -5.54 -3.11 -5.53
C ASN A 67 -4.06 -2.98 -5.11
N GLY A 68 -3.13 -3.21 -6.02
CA GLY A 68 -1.70 -3.03 -5.79
C GLY A 68 -1.34 -1.59 -5.41
N PHE A 69 -1.88 -0.60 -6.11
CA PHE A 69 -1.67 0.82 -5.77
C PHE A 69 -2.26 1.18 -4.40
N GLY A 70 -3.39 0.60 -4.02
CA GLY A 70 -3.93 0.74 -2.67
C GLY A 70 -2.96 0.20 -1.61
N GLY A 71 -2.36 -0.97 -1.87
CA GLY A 71 -1.31 -1.53 -1.02
C GLY A 71 -0.09 -0.63 -0.92
N ALA A 72 0.39 -0.09 -2.05
CA ALA A 72 1.50 0.86 -2.08
C ALA A 72 1.18 2.12 -1.26
N ALA A 73 -0.02 2.68 -1.40
CA ALA A 73 -0.45 3.85 -0.63
C ALA A 73 -0.42 3.56 0.88
N SER A 74 -0.95 2.41 1.32
CA SER A 74 -0.91 2.00 2.72
C SER A 74 0.52 1.85 3.25
N ALA A 75 1.42 1.26 2.46
CA ALA A 75 2.83 1.12 2.82
C ALA A 75 3.53 2.48 2.95
N LEU A 76 3.27 3.41 2.02
CA LEU A 76 3.87 4.75 2.04
C LEU A 76 3.38 5.58 3.25
N VAL A 77 2.10 5.48 3.60
CA VAL A 77 1.56 6.11 4.82
C VAL A 77 2.24 5.55 6.05
N ALA A 78 2.38 4.23 6.15
CA ALA A 78 3.08 3.58 7.25
C ALA A 78 4.55 4.03 7.36
N LEU A 79 5.26 4.10 6.22
CA LEU A 79 6.64 4.61 6.18
C LEU A 79 6.72 6.06 6.61
N SER A 80 5.76 6.91 6.25
CA SER A 80 5.73 8.31 6.69
C SER A 80 5.55 8.45 8.20
N GLU A 81 4.75 7.58 8.81
CA GLU A 81 4.63 7.52 10.27
C GLU A 81 5.94 7.06 10.93
N LEU A 82 6.54 5.98 10.44
CA LEU A 82 7.83 5.49 10.96
C LEU A 82 8.94 6.54 10.81
N TRP A 83 8.92 7.33 9.72
CA TRP A 83 9.89 8.39 9.49
C TRP A 83 9.87 9.48 10.56
N LYS A 84 8.68 9.86 11.07
CA LYS A 84 8.54 10.81 12.17
C LYS A 84 9.32 10.38 13.42
N TYR A 85 9.36 9.07 13.69
CA TYR A 85 10.13 8.52 14.81
C TYR A 85 11.64 8.63 14.60
N ILE A 86 12.10 8.50 13.36
CA ILE A 86 13.50 8.65 13.00
C ILE A 86 13.96 10.10 13.18
N GLU A 87 13.12 11.07 12.79
CA GLU A 87 13.42 12.50 12.92
C GLU A 87 13.34 13.02 14.36
N GLY A 88 12.88 12.22 15.30
CA GLY A 88 12.80 12.59 16.72
C GLY A 88 11.64 13.52 17.01
N ALA A 89 10.54 13.46 16.24
CA ALA A 89 9.28 14.12 16.57
C ALA A 89 8.82 13.69 17.97
N ASN A 90 7.97 14.51 18.62
CA ASN A 90 7.38 14.18 19.94
C ASN A 90 6.72 12.81 19.87
N LEU A 91 7.40 11.81 20.41
CA LEU A 91 6.97 10.43 20.36
C LEU A 91 5.88 10.22 21.42
N PRO A 92 4.75 9.60 21.05
CA PRO A 92 3.85 9.07 22.05
C PRO A 92 4.61 8.06 22.92
N THR A 93 4.20 7.87 24.14
CA THR A 93 4.87 6.97 25.10
C THR A 93 3.94 5.84 25.51
N GLY A 94 4.53 4.73 25.97
CA GLY A 94 3.77 3.61 26.50
C GLY A 94 2.93 2.90 25.44
N LEU A 95 1.66 2.62 25.76
CA LEU A 95 0.76 1.83 24.93
C LEU A 95 0.51 2.45 23.55
N GLU A 96 0.41 3.76 23.47
CA GLU A 96 0.16 4.48 22.20
C GLU A 96 1.32 4.29 21.22
N LEU A 97 2.56 4.34 21.71
CA LEU A 97 3.74 4.04 20.90
C LEU A 97 3.69 2.62 20.34
N SER A 98 3.41 1.64 21.22
CA SER A 98 3.36 0.23 20.82
C SER A 98 2.28 -0.01 19.77
N VAL A 99 1.09 0.55 19.93
CA VAL A 99 -0.02 0.43 18.97
C VAL A 99 0.36 1.04 17.62
N THR A 100 0.97 2.23 17.62
CA THR A 100 1.38 2.91 16.40
C THR A 100 2.47 2.13 15.65
N MET A 101 3.48 1.62 16.36
CA MET A 101 4.56 0.81 15.77
C MET A 101 4.03 -0.49 15.16
N ILE A 102 3.16 -1.21 15.88
CA ILE A 102 2.52 -2.42 15.38
C ILE A 102 1.69 -2.11 14.13
N ALA A 103 0.83 -1.09 14.20
CA ALA A 103 -0.04 -0.72 13.10
C ALA A 103 0.74 -0.29 11.86
N ALA A 104 1.77 0.56 12.02
CA ALA A 104 2.62 1.02 10.92
C ALA A 104 3.43 -0.14 10.33
N GLY A 105 4.07 -0.97 11.17
CA GLY A 105 4.84 -2.12 10.71
C GLY A 105 3.98 -3.14 9.94
N LEU A 106 2.81 -3.50 10.46
CA LEU A 106 1.88 -4.38 9.77
C LEU A 106 1.34 -3.77 8.47
N SER A 107 1.03 -2.47 8.49
CA SER A 107 0.55 -1.75 7.30
C SER A 107 1.63 -1.69 6.21
N ALA A 108 2.87 -1.45 6.55
CA ALA A 108 3.99 -1.51 5.61
C ALA A 108 4.14 -2.92 5.02
N LEU A 109 4.18 -3.95 5.86
CA LEU A 109 4.33 -5.34 5.44
C LEU A 109 3.20 -5.78 4.51
N VAL A 110 1.94 -5.62 4.96
CA VAL A 110 0.76 -6.00 4.17
C VAL A 110 0.65 -5.16 2.89
N GLY A 111 0.99 -3.87 2.97
CA GLY A 111 0.97 -2.97 1.82
C GLY A 111 1.94 -3.40 0.71
N TRP A 112 3.18 -3.70 1.04
CA TRP A 112 4.17 -4.19 0.08
C TRP A 112 3.83 -5.59 -0.45
N MET A 113 3.30 -6.49 0.40
CA MET A 113 2.81 -7.79 -0.05
C MET A 113 1.64 -7.64 -1.03
N THR A 114 0.73 -6.72 -0.76
CA THR A 114 -0.42 -6.43 -1.63
C THR A 114 0.04 -5.87 -2.97
N LEU A 115 0.98 -4.92 -2.98
CA LEU A 115 1.53 -4.36 -4.21
C LEU A 115 2.18 -5.45 -5.07
N THR A 116 3.11 -6.19 -4.49
CA THR A 116 3.87 -7.21 -5.24
C THR A 116 2.98 -8.37 -5.71
N GLY A 117 2.07 -8.83 -4.85
CA GLY A 117 1.10 -9.87 -5.19
C GLY A 117 0.14 -9.46 -6.30
N SER A 118 -0.33 -8.20 -6.26
CA SER A 118 -1.23 -7.65 -7.27
C SER A 118 -0.56 -7.44 -8.62
N ILE A 119 0.71 -6.99 -8.63
CA ILE A 119 1.51 -6.91 -9.87
C ILE A 119 1.70 -8.31 -10.47
N LEU A 120 2.01 -9.32 -9.66
CA LEU A 120 2.12 -10.69 -10.12
C LEU A 120 0.79 -11.25 -10.64
N ALA A 121 -0.33 -10.92 -9.97
CA ALA A 121 -1.66 -11.33 -10.40
C ALA A 121 -2.03 -10.69 -11.75
N MET A 122 -1.83 -9.37 -11.90
CA MET A 122 -2.01 -8.67 -13.18
C MET A 122 -1.17 -9.30 -14.29
N TYR A 123 0.10 -9.58 -13.99
CA TYR A 123 1.02 -10.22 -14.91
C TYR A 123 0.54 -11.61 -15.38
N LYS A 124 -0.01 -12.38 -14.43
CA LYS A 124 -0.57 -13.71 -14.70
C LYS A 124 -1.83 -13.64 -15.56
N LEU A 125 -2.70 -12.69 -15.28
CA LEU A 125 -3.96 -12.47 -16.02
C LEU A 125 -3.67 -12.07 -17.48
N LYS A 126 -2.65 -11.25 -17.72
CA LYS A 126 -2.17 -10.90 -19.06
C LYS A 126 -1.54 -12.04 -19.85
N GLY A 127 -1.29 -13.19 -19.23
CA GLY A 127 -0.59 -14.31 -19.88
C GLY A 127 0.90 -14.11 -20.06
N GLY A 128 1.47 -13.07 -19.49
CA GLY A 128 2.88 -12.69 -19.56
C GLY A 128 3.09 -11.21 -19.86
N ILE A 129 4.33 -10.75 -19.76
CA ILE A 129 4.74 -9.39 -20.17
C ILE A 129 5.77 -9.47 -21.29
N SER A 130 5.64 -8.59 -22.26
CA SER A 130 6.69 -8.35 -23.25
C SER A 130 7.71 -7.38 -22.64
N VAL A 131 8.89 -7.87 -22.33
CA VAL A 131 10.01 -7.05 -21.87
C VAL A 131 11.08 -7.11 -22.95
N PHE A 132 11.47 -5.94 -23.48
CA PHE A 132 12.45 -5.82 -24.57
C PHE A 132 12.14 -6.73 -25.80
N GLY A 133 10.86 -6.84 -26.17
CA GLY A 133 10.44 -7.66 -27.33
C GLY A 133 10.40 -9.17 -27.08
N LYS A 134 10.66 -9.62 -25.87
CA LYS A 134 10.60 -11.03 -25.49
C LYS A 134 9.39 -11.28 -24.59
N TRP A 135 8.51 -12.21 -24.97
CA TRP A 135 7.41 -12.67 -24.12
C TRP A 135 7.94 -13.51 -22.96
N LEU A 136 7.83 -13.00 -21.78
CA LEU A 136 8.12 -13.75 -20.54
C LEU A 136 6.80 -14.34 -20.03
N LYS A 137 6.64 -15.65 -20.20
CA LYS A 137 5.51 -16.37 -19.57
C LYS A 137 5.71 -16.44 -18.06
N THR A 138 4.64 -16.22 -17.31
CA THR A 138 4.68 -16.43 -15.86
C THR A 138 4.90 -17.91 -15.55
N PRO A 139 5.78 -18.22 -14.59
CA PRO A 139 5.87 -19.59 -14.06
C PRO A 139 4.52 -19.98 -13.46
N THR A 140 4.01 -21.13 -13.81
CA THR A 140 2.72 -21.63 -13.32
C THR A 140 2.79 -22.12 -11.87
N TRP A 141 3.99 -22.40 -11.41
CA TRP A 141 4.26 -22.82 -10.00
C TRP A 141 5.68 -22.41 -9.61
N GLY A 142 5.87 -22.12 -8.35
CA GLY A 142 7.21 -21.87 -7.78
C GLY A 142 7.71 -23.11 -7.04
N PRO A 143 9.03 -23.32 -6.97
CA PRO A 143 9.60 -24.41 -6.18
C PRO A 143 9.16 -24.30 -4.71
N SER A 144 8.98 -25.44 -4.04
CA SER A 144 8.46 -25.53 -2.67
C SER A 144 9.32 -24.74 -1.65
N TRP A 145 10.62 -24.61 -1.90
CA TRP A 145 11.52 -23.83 -1.04
C TRP A 145 11.16 -22.34 -0.97
N LEU A 146 10.49 -21.78 -2.01
CA LEU A 146 10.00 -20.40 -1.98
C LEU A 146 8.99 -20.15 -0.87
N ASN A 147 8.19 -21.17 -0.50
CA ASN A 147 7.27 -21.04 0.62
C ASN A 147 8.02 -20.90 1.95
N MET A 148 9.11 -21.62 2.13
CA MET A 148 9.98 -21.47 3.29
C MET A 148 10.58 -20.07 3.37
N VAL A 149 11.08 -19.54 2.25
CA VAL A 149 11.62 -18.19 2.17
C VAL A 149 10.56 -17.15 2.56
N LYS A 150 9.33 -17.27 2.06
CA LYS A 150 8.22 -16.37 2.42
C LYS A 150 7.92 -16.40 3.92
N ILE A 151 7.91 -17.60 4.53
CA ILE A 151 7.67 -17.76 5.97
C ILE A 151 8.81 -17.13 6.77
N ILE A 152 10.06 -17.35 6.38
CA ILE A 152 11.23 -16.76 7.04
C ILE A 152 11.16 -15.23 6.96
N LEU A 153 10.87 -14.68 5.78
CA LEU A 153 10.72 -13.23 5.59
C LEU A 153 9.58 -12.65 6.43
N LEU A 154 8.46 -13.36 6.52
CA LEU A 154 7.34 -12.94 7.36
C LEU A 154 7.73 -12.92 8.85
N ILE A 155 8.36 -14.00 9.32
CA ILE A 155 8.82 -14.09 10.72
C ILE A 155 9.86 -13.01 11.02
N SER A 156 10.82 -12.77 10.11
CA SER A 156 11.83 -11.72 10.31
C SER A 156 11.21 -10.32 10.37
N ALA A 157 10.23 -10.03 9.51
CA ALA A 157 9.51 -8.75 9.54
C ALA A 157 8.74 -8.57 10.86
N LEU A 158 8.04 -9.60 11.33
CA LEU A 158 7.34 -9.55 12.62
C LEU A 158 8.31 -9.39 13.80
N ALA A 159 9.47 -10.05 13.75
CA ALA A 159 10.51 -9.90 14.76
C ALA A 159 11.08 -8.46 14.77
N LEU A 160 11.30 -7.85 13.60
CA LEU A 160 11.75 -6.46 13.51
C LEU A 160 10.72 -5.47 14.07
N ILE A 161 9.42 -5.70 13.80
CA ILE A 161 8.34 -4.91 14.41
C ILE A 161 8.39 -5.03 15.94
N TYR A 162 8.53 -6.24 16.46
CA TYR A 162 8.62 -6.47 17.91
C TYR A 162 9.83 -5.76 18.52
N LEU A 163 11.01 -5.89 17.92
CA LEU A 163 12.24 -5.21 18.39
C LEU A 163 12.13 -3.69 18.35
N SER A 164 11.42 -3.14 17.36
CA SER A 164 11.16 -1.69 17.28
C SER A 164 10.28 -1.18 18.43
N ILE A 165 9.47 -2.05 19.02
CA ILE A 165 8.63 -1.72 20.19
C ILE A 165 9.44 -1.79 21.48
N ASP A 166 10.29 -2.82 21.61
CA ASP A 166 11.07 -3.07 22.83
C ASP A 166 12.17 -2.01 23.03
N ASP A 167 12.82 -1.60 21.94
CA ASP A 167 13.83 -0.53 21.95
C ASP A 167 13.55 0.54 20.87
N PRO A 168 12.61 1.46 21.11
CA PRO A 168 12.26 2.50 20.14
C PRO A 168 13.38 3.54 19.93
N THR A 169 14.41 3.56 20.79
CA THR A 169 15.56 4.46 20.64
C THR A 169 16.57 3.94 19.62
N ASN A 170 16.52 2.66 19.32
CA ASN A 170 17.41 2.03 18.34
C ASN A 170 16.84 2.19 16.91
N LYS A 171 17.15 3.32 16.29
CA LYS A 171 16.69 3.67 14.93
C LYS A 171 17.04 2.61 13.87
N GLN A 172 18.00 1.74 14.14
CA GLN A 172 18.45 0.71 13.20
C GLN A 172 17.33 -0.29 12.86
N TYR A 173 16.47 -0.64 13.82
CA TYR A 173 15.35 -1.54 13.58
C TYR A 173 14.30 -0.92 12.67
N ILE A 174 14.06 0.40 12.81
CA ILE A 174 13.10 1.13 11.98
C ILE A 174 13.57 1.22 10.52
N TYR A 175 14.88 1.42 10.31
CA TYR A 175 15.46 1.45 8.96
C TYR A 175 15.42 0.09 8.24
N SER A 176 15.31 -1.00 8.98
CA SER A 176 15.29 -2.37 8.43
C SER A 176 13.88 -2.88 8.09
N LEU A 177 12.81 -2.16 8.50
CA LEU A 177 11.42 -2.42 8.15
C LEU A 177 11.08 -1.86 6.76
#